data_92f4a7ccd471726fee7002115c2e8e0c
#
_entry.id   92f4a7ccd471726fee7002115c2e8e0c
#
_cell.length_a   1.000
_cell.length_b   1.000
_cell.length_c   1.000
_cell.angle_alpha   90.00
_cell.angle_beta   90.00
_cell.angle_gamma   90.00
#
_symmetry.space_group_name_H-M   'P 1'
#
loop_
_entity.id
_entity.type
_entity.pdbx_description
1 polymer ?
#
loop_
_entity_poly.entity_id
_entity_poly.type
_entity_poly.pdbx_seq_one_letter_code
_entity_poly.pdbx_strand_id
1 'polypeptide(L)'
;MKRSLANGLELDDDKGRIDRAEVHRYLCDESYWAAGRPRETQDRLIEGATRVVGLYDGDRQIGFCRAATDGVSFVYLADVYVLEEYRGRGLGEELVREMVERGELGHLKWLLHTSDMHPLYRKLGFDVPTAKVMERLPPT
;
A
#
# COMPACT_ATOMS: atom_id res chain seq x y z
N MET A 1 1.75 15.33 -3.40
CA MET A 1 0.92 15.56 -4.59
C MET A 1 -0.46 14.94 -4.37
N LYS A 2 -1.49 15.69 -4.67
CA LYS A 2 -2.88 15.22 -4.53
C LYS A 2 -3.48 14.90 -5.88
N ARG A 3 -4.34 13.88 -5.92
CA ARG A 3 -5.13 13.55 -7.10
C ARG A 3 -6.59 13.38 -6.70
N SER A 4 -7.45 14.15 -7.33
CA SER A 4 -8.89 14.04 -7.12
C SER A 4 -9.45 12.86 -7.91
N LEU A 5 -10.29 12.08 -7.25
CA LEU A 5 -11.06 11.02 -7.90
C LEU A 5 -12.53 11.41 -7.97
N ALA A 6 -13.34 10.58 -8.62
CA ALA A 6 -14.78 10.78 -8.65
C ALA A 6 -15.37 10.75 -7.24
N ASN A 7 -16.50 11.42 -7.05
CA ASN A 7 -17.26 11.45 -5.78
C ASN A 7 -16.52 12.11 -4.61
N GLY A 8 -15.60 13.04 -4.92
CA GLY A 8 -14.91 13.82 -3.88
C GLY A 8 -13.82 13.08 -3.14
N LEU A 9 -13.45 11.90 -3.59
CA LEU A 9 -12.35 11.17 -2.99
C LEU A 9 -11.01 11.69 -3.49
N GLU A 10 -9.95 11.51 -2.68
CA GLU A 10 -8.61 11.98 -3.01
C GLU A 10 -7.55 10.95 -2.71
N LEU A 11 -6.53 10.91 -3.56
CA LEU A 11 -5.26 10.23 -3.28
C LEU A 11 -4.22 11.30 -2.95
N ASP A 12 -3.38 11.02 -1.96
CA ASP A 12 -2.34 11.96 -1.55
C ASP A 12 -1.12 11.21 -1.03
N ASP A 13 0.06 11.61 -1.45
CA ASP A 13 1.32 11.02 -1.01
C ASP A 13 2.03 11.87 0.07
N ASP A 14 1.35 12.84 0.65
CA ASP A 14 1.88 13.60 1.77
C ASP A 14 1.91 12.74 3.04
N LYS A 15 3.11 12.41 3.49
CA LYS A 15 3.29 11.63 4.73
C LYS A 15 2.67 12.31 5.95
N GLY A 16 2.69 13.63 5.98
CA GLY A 16 2.13 14.40 7.07
C GLY A 16 0.61 14.30 7.18
N ARG A 17 -0.06 13.91 6.09
CA ARG A 17 -1.50 13.72 6.08
C ARG A 17 -1.95 12.36 6.60
N ILE A 18 -1.03 11.40 6.68
CA ILE A 18 -1.38 10.02 7.08
C ILE A 18 -1.92 10.00 8.50
N ASP A 19 -3.09 9.42 8.66
CA ASP A 19 -3.69 9.15 9.97
C ASP A 19 -3.08 7.86 10.52
N ARG A 20 -1.97 8.01 11.25
CA ARG A 20 -1.21 6.87 11.75
C ARG A 20 -2.00 5.98 12.70
N ALA A 21 -2.90 6.57 13.49
CA ALA A 21 -3.75 5.81 14.40
C ALA A 21 -4.70 4.90 13.62
N GLU A 22 -5.32 5.43 12.56
CA GLU A 22 -6.24 4.67 11.73
C GLU A 22 -5.52 3.57 10.94
N VAL A 23 -4.35 3.87 10.39
CA VAL A 23 -3.55 2.87 9.68
C VAL A 23 -3.19 1.73 10.62
N HIS A 24 -2.72 2.05 11.83
CA HIS A 24 -2.40 1.02 12.81
C HIS A 24 -3.64 0.21 13.20
N ARG A 25 -4.75 0.87 13.47
CA ARG A 25 -6.00 0.20 13.84
C ARG A 25 -6.40 -0.84 12.79
N TYR A 26 -6.43 -0.42 11.53
CA TYR A 26 -6.82 -1.34 10.45
C TYR A 26 -5.85 -2.52 10.33
N LEU A 27 -4.57 -2.24 10.26
CA LEU A 27 -3.57 -3.29 10.03
C LEU A 27 -3.46 -4.26 11.20
N CYS A 28 -3.50 -3.74 12.42
CA CYS A 28 -3.43 -4.55 13.63
C CYS A 28 -4.69 -5.42 13.83
N ASP A 29 -5.85 -4.83 13.60
CA ASP A 29 -7.13 -5.46 13.96
C ASP A 29 -7.80 -6.20 12.81
N GLU A 30 -7.61 -5.75 11.57
CA GLU A 30 -8.39 -6.26 10.44
C GLU A 30 -7.56 -6.95 9.37
N SER A 31 -6.26 -6.72 9.27
CA SER A 31 -5.45 -7.39 8.27
C SER A 31 -4.95 -8.75 8.75
N TYR A 32 -4.75 -9.69 7.82
CA TYR A 32 -4.17 -10.98 8.17
C TYR A 32 -2.63 -10.92 8.20
N TRP A 33 -2.02 -10.03 7.43
CA TRP A 33 -0.55 -9.99 7.29
C TRP A 33 0.13 -9.16 8.38
N ALA A 34 -0.60 -8.30 9.07
CA ALA A 34 -0.04 -7.41 10.08
C ALA A 34 -0.80 -7.48 11.41
N ALA A 35 -1.57 -8.57 11.62
CA ALA A 35 -2.33 -8.76 12.85
C ALA A 35 -1.42 -8.67 14.07
N GLY A 36 -1.84 -7.85 15.05
CA GLY A 36 -1.10 -7.68 16.29
C GLY A 36 0.14 -6.78 16.20
N ARG A 37 0.38 -6.13 15.06
CA ARG A 37 1.54 -5.25 14.90
C ARG A 37 1.49 -4.10 15.92
N PRO A 38 2.57 -3.87 16.70
CA PRO A 38 2.59 -2.76 17.65
C PRO A 38 2.54 -1.39 16.96
N ARG A 39 1.97 -0.40 17.63
CA ARG A 39 1.88 0.97 17.10
C ARG A 39 3.26 1.54 16.77
N GLU A 40 4.24 1.33 17.65
CA GLU A 40 5.60 1.83 17.41
C GLU A 40 6.20 1.26 16.13
N THR A 41 5.99 -0.03 15.88
CA THR A 41 6.45 -0.67 14.64
C THR A 41 5.78 -0.04 13.43
N GLN A 42 4.47 0.17 13.48
CA GLN A 42 3.75 0.78 12.37
C GLN A 42 4.24 2.20 12.08
N ASP A 43 4.47 2.99 13.11
CA ASP A 43 4.97 4.36 12.95
C ASP A 43 6.36 4.36 12.30
N ARG A 44 7.23 3.44 12.70
CA ARG A 44 8.57 3.31 12.09
C ARG A 44 8.49 2.90 10.63
N LEU A 45 7.54 2.05 10.26
CA LEU A 45 7.36 1.64 8.87
C LEU A 45 6.89 2.81 7.99
N ILE A 46 6.03 3.66 8.51
CA ILE A 46 5.58 4.85 7.79
C ILE A 46 6.74 5.84 7.64
N GLU A 47 7.46 6.10 8.72
CA GLU A 47 8.60 7.03 8.68
C GLU A 47 9.70 6.57 7.74
N GLY A 48 10.00 5.28 7.73
CA GLY A 48 11.05 4.71 6.89
C GLY A 48 10.64 4.40 5.46
N ALA A 49 9.34 4.46 5.14
CA ALA A 49 8.89 4.21 3.78
C ALA A 49 9.40 5.29 2.83
N THR A 50 9.82 4.89 1.65
CA THR A 50 10.26 5.84 0.62
C THR A 50 9.06 6.64 0.10
N ARG A 51 7.92 5.97 -0.05
CA ARG A 51 6.68 6.62 -0.48
C ARG A 51 5.51 5.98 0.23
N VAL A 52 4.53 6.80 0.60
CA VAL A 52 3.22 6.35 1.07
C VAL A 52 2.16 7.01 0.21
N VAL A 53 1.03 6.34 0.05
CA VAL A 53 -0.15 6.95 -0.58
C VAL A 53 -1.33 6.65 0.32
N GLY A 54 -2.07 7.69 0.67
CA GLY A 54 -3.33 7.58 1.39
C GLY A 54 -4.50 7.84 0.45
N LEU A 55 -5.62 7.20 0.74
CA LEU A 55 -6.90 7.43 0.08
C LEU A 55 -7.84 8.05 1.10
N TYR A 56 -8.52 9.12 0.71
CA TYR A 56 -9.29 9.95 1.65
C TYR A 56 -10.69 10.25 1.16
N ASP A 57 -11.62 10.26 2.09
CA ASP A 57 -12.99 10.78 1.90
C ASP A 57 -13.11 11.98 2.84
N GLY A 58 -12.89 13.19 2.31
CA GLY A 58 -12.76 14.38 3.13
C GLY A 58 -11.59 14.25 4.10
N ASP A 59 -11.87 14.38 5.38
CA ASP A 59 -10.84 14.26 6.43
C ASP A 59 -10.59 12.83 6.86
N ARG A 60 -11.40 11.88 6.39
CA ARG A 60 -11.29 10.48 6.79
C ARG A 60 -10.35 9.73 5.86
N GLN A 61 -9.35 9.08 6.42
CA GLN A 61 -8.50 8.17 5.64
C GLN A 61 -9.19 6.81 5.52
N ILE A 62 -9.36 6.35 4.28
CA ILE A 62 -10.09 5.13 3.97
C ILE A 62 -9.24 4.08 3.26
N GLY A 63 -7.99 4.39 2.98
CA GLY A 63 -7.07 3.45 2.36
C GLY A 63 -5.63 3.89 2.52
N PHE A 64 -4.71 2.97 2.25
CA PHE A 64 -3.29 3.20 2.46
C PHE A 64 -2.46 2.19 1.68
N CYS A 65 -1.26 2.58 1.31
CA CYS A 65 -0.20 1.66 0.90
C CYS A 65 1.16 2.33 1.10
N ARG A 66 2.20 1.52 1.21
CA ARG A 66 3.58 2.02 1.35
C ARG A 66 4.52 1.28 0.43
N ALA A 67 5.62 1.97 0.07
CA ALA A 67 6.68 1.42 -0.75
C ALA A 67 8.00 1.46 0.00
N ALA A 68 8.74 0.35 -0.01
CA ALA A 68 10.09 0.24 0.51
C ALA A 68 11.03 -0.07 -0.66
N THR A 69 12.09 0.71 -0.82
CA THR A 69 12.96 0.59 -1.98
C THR A 69 14.36 1.11 -1.67
N ASP A 70 15.34 0.62 -2.44
CA ASP A 70 16.67 1.22 -2.48
C ASP A 70 16.71 2.41 -3.46
N GLY A 71 15.64 2.64 -4.21
CA GLY A 71 15.54 3.71 -5.19
C GLY A 71 16.20 3.40 -6.54
N VAL A 72 16.79 2.23 -6.69
CA VAL A 72 17.60 1.90 -7.85
C VAL A 72 17.21 0.58 -8.51
N SER A 73 17.00 -0.48 -7.73
CA SER A 73 16.86 -1.83 -8.29
C SER A 73 15.46 -2.42 -8.19
N PHE A 74 14.74 -2.16 -7.11
CA PHE A 74 13.41 -2.76 -6.90
C PHE A 74 12.59 -1.97 -5.90
N VAL A 75 11.28 -2.22 -5.90
CA VAL A 75 10.36 -1.66 -4.91
C VAL A 75 9.53 -2.80 -4.32
N TYR A 76 9.35 -2.79 -3.00
CA TYR A 76 8.42 -3.68 -2.33
C TYR A 76 7.17 -2.90 -1.93
N LEU A 77 6.02 -3.34 -2.44
CA LEU A 77 4.71 -2.77 -2.10
C LEU A 77 4.13 -3.50 -0.91
N ALA A 78 3.72 -2.76 0.11
CA ALA A 78 3.26 -3.35 1.35
C ALA A 78 2.08 -2.60 1.95
N ASP A 79 1.35 -3.29 2.83
CA ASP A 79 0.28 -2.73 3.65
C ASP A 79 -0.82 -2.04 2.84
N VAL A 80 -1.19 -2.64 1.71
CA VAL A 80 -2.25 -2.12 0.83
C VAL A 80 -3.61 -2.46 1.41
N TYR A 81 -4.45 -1.46 1.66
CA TYR A 81 -5.83 -1.71 2.05
C TYR A 81 -6.77 -0.59 1.63
N VAL A 82 -8.03 -0.95 1.49
CA VAL A 82 -9.17 -0.04 1.38
C VAL A 82 -10.20 -0.54 2.37
N LEU A 83 -10.81 0.36 3.13
CA LEU A 83 -11.83 -0.01 4.11
C LEU A 83 -12.97 -0.78 3.43
N GLU A 84 -13.52 -1.77 4.13
CA GLU A 84 -14.52 -2.66 3.58
C GLU A 84 -15.72 -1.92 2.98
N GLU A 85 -16.20 -0.90 3.67
CA GLU A 85 -17.36 -0.11 3.21
C GLU A 85 -17.14 0.66 1.92
N TYR A 86 -15.87 0.80 1.49
CA TYR A 86 -15.51 1.48 0.24
C TYR A 86 -15.09 0.52 -0.87
N ARG A 87 -15.12 -0.78 -0.62
CA ARG A 87 -14.71 -1.78 -1.62
C ARG A 87 -15.76 -1.93 -2.72
N GLY A 88 -15.36 -2.54 -3.83
CA GLY A 88 -16.24 -2.75 -4.98
C GLY A 88 -16.41 -1.53 -5.87
N ARG A 89 -15.57 -0.50 -5.72
CA ARG A 89 -15.66 0.74 -6.50
C ARG A 89 -14.39 1.02 -7.31
N GLY A 90 -13.49 0.05 -7.43
CA GLY A 90 -12.24 0.23 -8.15
C GLY A 90 -11.19 1.06 -7.41
N LEU A 91 -11.40 1.36 -6.13
CA LEU A 91 -10.50 2.23 -5.36
C LEU A 91 -9.17 1.58 -5.04
N GLY A 92 -9.15 0.27 -4.83
CA GLY A 92 -7.91 -0.46 -4.63
C GLY A 92 -7.00 -0.38 -5.85
N GLU A 93 -7.58 -0.51 -7.04
CA GLU A 93 -6.84 -0.36 -8.28
C GLU A 93 -6.29 1.06 -8.45
N GLU A 94 -7.11 2.08 -8.15
CA GLU A 94 -6.66 3.47 -8.22
C GLU A 94 -5.54 3.77 -7.23
N LEU A 95 -5.65 3.26 -6.02
CA LEU A 95 -4.63 3.43 -4.98
C LEU A 95 -3.28 2.83 -5.42
N VAL A 96 -3.30 1.61 -5.90
CA VAL A 96 -2.08 0.93 -6.34
C VAL A 96 -1.53 1.57 -7.62
N ARG A 97 -2.39 1.98 -8.54
CA ARG A 97 -1.96 2.69 -9.75
C ARG A 97 -1.24 3.99 -9.40
N GLU A 98 -1.76 4.74 -8.44
CA GLU A 98 -1.09 5.96 -7.99
C GLU A 98 0.31 5.68 -7.47
N MET A 99 0.43 4.65 -6.65
CA MET A 99 1.72 4.26 -6.08
C MET A 99 2.72 3.79 -7.14
N VAL A 100 2.28 2.88 -8.01
CA VAL A 100 3.18 2.19 -8.94
C VAL A 100 3.46 3.01 -10.19
N GLU A 101 2.44 3.58 -10.81
CA GLU A 101 2.57 4.19 -12.15
C GLU A 101 2.77 5.69 -12.13
N ARG A 102 2.26 6.38 -11.11
CA ARG A 102 2.19 7.85 -11.11
C ARG A 102 3.22 8.52 -10.23
N GLY A 103 4.19 7.77 -9.73
CA GLY A 103 5.30 8.30 -8.96
C GLY A 103 6.62 8.12 -9.70
N GLU A 104 7.70 8.46 -9.02
CA GLU A 104 9.06 8.38 -9.60
C GLU A 104 9.60 6.95 -9.66
N LEU A 105 8.93 5.99 -9.05
CA LEU A 105 9.40 4.61 -8.94
C LEU A 105 8.85 3.68 -10.01
N GLY A 106 8.07 4.21 -10.95
CA GLY A 106 7.36 3.39 -11.94
C GLY A 106 8.26 2.62 -12.89
N HIS A 107 9.50 3.06 -13.05
CA HIS A 107 10.46 2.40 -13.94
C HIS A 107 11.17 1.21 -13.30
N LEU A 108 10.98 0.98 -12.00
CA LEU A 108 11.65 -0.09 -11.29
C LEU A 108 10.81 -1.37 -11.28
N LYS A 109 11.45 -2.46 -10.90
CA LYS A 109 10.76 -3.73 -10.68
C LYS A 109 10.01 -3.70 -9.35
N TRP A 110 8.74 -4.05 -9.36
CA TRP A 110 7.91 -4.08 -8.16
C TRP A 110 7.64 -5.51 -7.72
N LEU A 111 7.66 -5.73 -6.40
CA LEU A 111 7.36 -7.01 -5.76
C LEU A 111 6.32 -6.81 -4.68
N LEU A 112 5.49 -7.81 -4.44
CA LEU A 112 4.53 -7.82 -3.34
C LEU A 112 4.19 -9.27 -2.95
N HIS A 113 3.58 -9.43 -1.79
CA HIS A 113 2.99 -10.70 -1.37
C HIS A 113 1.48 -10.51 -1.24
N THR A 114 0.71 -11.41 -1.79
CA THR A 114 -0.75 -11.42 -1.62
C THR A 114 -1.26 -12.85 -1.69
N SER A 115 -2.26 -13.18 -0.89
CA SER A 115 -2.89 -14.50 -0.93
C SER A 115 -4.15 -14.52 -1.79
N ASP A 116 -4.79 -13.37 -2.02
CA ASP A 116 -6.15 -13.33 -2.56
C ASP A 116 -6.43 -12.25 -3.61
N MET A 117 -5.48 -11.35 -3.86
CA MET A 117 -5.74 -10.18 -4.73
C MET A 117 -4.99 -10.22 -6.06
N HIS A 118 -4.58 -11.41 -6.52
CA HIS A 118 -3.90 -11.54 -7.81
C HIS A 118 -4.64 -10.88 -8.97
N PRO A 119 -5.99 -10.98 -9.09
CA PRO A 119 -6.68 -10.33 -10.21
C PRO A 119 -6.52 -8.82 -10.26
N LEU A 120 -6.51 -8.16 -9.11
CA LEU A 120 -6.30 -6.71 -9.05
C LEU A 120 -4.91 -6.36 -9.55
N TYR A 121 -3.90 -7.04 -9.03
CA TYR A 121 -2.52 -6.72 -9.37
C TYR A 121 -2.18 -7.07 -10.82
N ARG A 122 -2.79 -8.10 -11.38
CA ARG A 122 -2.59 -8.43 -12.80
C ARG A 122 -3.04 -7.32 -13.73
N LYS A 123 -4.08 -6.60 -13.38
CA LYS A 123 -4.53 -5.43 -14.15
C LYS A 123 -3.48 -4.33 -14.23
N LEU A 124 -2.55 -4.32 -13.27
CA LEU A 124 -1.49 -3.32 -13.18
C LEU A 124 -0.13 -3.86 -13.61
N GLY A 125 -0.11 -4.98 -14.31
CA GLY A 125 1.12 -5.53 -14.88
C GLY A 125 1.88 -6.49 -13.98
N PHE A 126 1.37 -6.79 -12.78
CA PHE A 126 1.99 -7.80 -11.92
C PHE A 126 1.62 -9.20 -12.39
N ASP A 127 2.55 -10.12 -12.21
CA ASP A 127 2.29 -11.54 -12.47
C ASP A 127 3.10 -12.38 -11.48
N VAL A 128 2.73 -13.65 -11.36
CA VAL A 128 3.46 -14.58 -10.51
C VAL A 128 4.84 -14.80 -11.12
N PRO A 129 5.93 -14.59 -10.36
CA PRO A 129 7.26 -14.82 -10.89
C PRO A 129 7.49 -16.31 -11.13
N THR A 130 8.40 -16.62 -12.05
CA THR A 130 8.89 -17.99 -12.18
C THR A 130 9.62 -18.40 -10.89
N ALA A 131 10.04 -19.67 -10.76
CA ALA A 131 10.66 -20.22 -9.55
C ALA A 131 12.04 -19.58 -9.21
N LYS A 132 12.14 -18.25 -9.30
CA LYS A 132 13.37 -17.50 -9.01
C LYS A 132 13.34 -16.77 -7.68
N VAL A 133 12.15 -16.67 -7.06
CA VAL A 133 11.99 -15.99 -5.78
C VAL A 133 12.20 -17.00 -4.66
N MET A 134 13.04 -16.63 -3.69
CA MET A 134 13.24 -17.41 -2.47
C MET A 134 13.00 -16.49 -1.29
N GLU A 135 12.39 -17.04 -0.24
CA GLU A 135 12.07 -16.32 0.97
C GLU A 135 12.75 -16.99 2.15
N ARG A 136 13.33 -16.18 3.02
CA ARG A 136 13.85 -16.66 4.30
C ARG A 136 13.10 -15.92 5.40
N LEU A 137 12.31 -16.66 6.18
CA LEU A 137 11.56 -16.08 7.29
C LEU A 137 12.50 -15.78 8.46
N PRO A 138 12.15 -14.80 9.31
CA PRO A 138 12.95 -14.51 10.49
C PRO A 138 12.93 -15.71 11.45
N PRO A 139 14.00 -15.92 12.23
CA PRO A 139 14.01 -16.98 13.23
C PRO A 139 12.95 -16.70 14.32
N THR A 140 12.38 -17.75 14.84
CA THR A 140 11.33 -17.66 15.88
C THR A 140 11.91 -17.34 17.25
#